data_13660b8f98685cb540e94cb56bb236b0
#
_entry.id   13660b8f98685cb540e94cb56bb236b0
#
_cell.length_a   1.000
_cell.length_b   1.000
_cell.length_c   1.000
_cell.angle_alpha   90.00
_cell.angle_beta   90.00
_cell.angle_gamma   90.00
#
_symmetry.space_group_name_H-M   'P 1'
#
loop_
_entity.id
_entity.type
_entity.pdbx_description
1 polymer ?
#
loop_
_entity_poly.entity_id
_entity_poly.type
_entity_poly.pdbx_seq_one_letter_code
_entity_poly.pdbx_strand_id
1 'polypeptide(L)'
;MASITTAIFYVFIFLSVYVQVFFFVTFLENRKKIVTRKGTIKLGYYPAVTIVVPCFNEEKTVEQTVFSLLNLNYPKDKLKIFLINDGSTDKTWEIINKFTDNPSVKVFHKENGGKYTALN
;
A
#
# COMPACT_ATOMS: atom_id res chain seq x y z
N MET A 1 57.65 -11.81 14.65
CA MET A 1 56.29 -12.36 14.41
C MET A 1 55.16 -11.36 14.80
N ALA A 2 55.28 -10.62 15.90
CA ALA A 2 54.29 -9.63 16.31
C ALA A 2 53.97 -8.56 15.23
N SER A 3 54.93 -8.13 14.41
CA SER A 3 54.72 -7.08 13.40
C SER A 3 53.84 -7.51 12.21
N ILE A 4 53.90 -8.76 11.81
CA ILE A 4 53.10 -9.26 10.67
C ILE A 4 51.66 -9.45 11.10
N THR A 5 51.41 -10.01 12.26
CA THR A 5 50.04 -10.14 12.82
C THR A 5 49.37 -8.79 13.03
N THR A 6 50.13 -7.83 13.52
CA THR A 6 49.66 -6.46 13.70
C THR A 6 49.31 -5.80 12.37
N ALA A 7 50.12 -5.96 11.35
CA ALA A 7 49.84 -5.44 10.00
C ALA A 7 48.59 -6.06 9.41
N ILE A 8 48.38 -7.36 9.57
CA ILE A 8 47.17 -8.06 9.12
C ILE A 8 45.93 -7.48 9.83
N PHE A 9 45.98 -7.26 11.14
CA PHE A 9 44.90 -6.63 11.91
C PHE A 9 44.53 -5.26 11.36
N TYR A 10 45.50 -4.40 11.08
CA TYR A 10 45.23 -3.07 10.52
C TYR A 10 44.58 -3.15 9.12
N VAL A 11 44.99 -4.10 8.27
CA VAL A 11 44.37 -4.32 6.96
C VAL A 11 42.88 -4.72 7.11
N PHE A 12 42.57 -5.63 8.03
CA PHE A 12 41.18 -6.03 8.27
C PHE A 12 40.31 -4.88 8.82
N ILE A 13 40.86 -4.10 9.76
CA ILE A 13 40.16 -2.91 10.29
C ILE A 13 39.90 -1.91 9.18
N PHE A 14 40.92 -1.61 8.36
CA PHE A 14 40.79 -0.69 7.24
C PHE A 14 39.72 -1.15 6.25
N LEU A 15 39.73 -2.43 5.85
CA LEU A 15 38.75 -3.01 4.95
C LEU A 15 37.32 -2.95 5.53
N SER A 16 37.18 -3.25 6.82
CA SER A 16 35.90 -3.17 7.52
C SER A 16 35.34 -1.75 7.52
N VAL A 17 36.16 -0.77 7.86
CA VAL A 17 35.74 0.65 7.87
C VAL A 17 35.39 1.11 6.45
N TYR A 18 36.21 0.73 5.47
CA TYR A 18 35.95 1.07 4.06
C TYR A 18 34.58 0.56 3.59
N VAL A 19 34.25 -0.70 3.87
CA VAL A 19 32.98 -1.30 3.50
C VAL A 19 31.81 -0.59 4.20
N GLN A 20 31.94 -0.27 5.50
CA GLN A 20 30.91 0.46 6.23
C GLN A 20 30.67 1.86 5.67
N VAL A 21 31.73 2.60 5.37
CA VAL A 21 31.65 3.94 4.77
C VAL A 21 31.00 3.86 3.38
N PHE A 22 31.40 2.89 2.58
CA PHE A 22 30.82 2.67 1.24
C PHE A 22 29.30 2.44 1.32
N PHE A 23 28.84 1.53 2.19
CA PHE A 23 27.41 1.29 2.36
C PHE A 23 26.68 2.52 2.92
N PHE A 24 27.30 3.25 3.82
CA PHE A 24 26.71 4.46 4.39
C PHE A 24 26.51 5.55 3.32
N VAL A 25 27.53 5.80 2.50
CA VAL A 25 27.43 6.77 1.39
C VAL A 25 26.36 6.34 0.38
N THR A 26 26.37 5.05 -0.04
CA THR A 26 25.36 4.50 -0.94
C THR A 26 23.94 4.64 -0.39
N PHE A 27 23.77 4.40 0.91
CA PHE A 27 22.49 4.60 1.58
C PHE A 27 22.04 6.07 1.54
N LEU A 28 22.95 7.01 1.81
CA LEU A 28 22.62 8.45 1.77
C LEU A 28 22.24 8.92 0.37
N GLU A 29 22.95 8.46 -0.66
CA GLU A 29 22.62 8.77 -2.06
C GLU A 29 21.25 8.22 -2.47
N ASN A 30 20.96 6.97 -2.12
CA ASN A 30 19.68 6.35 -2.45
C ASN A 30 18.52 6.95 -1.66
N ARG A 31 18.76 7.38 -0.41
CA ARG A 31 17.75 8.06 0.40
C ARG A 31 17.21 9.32 -0.28
N LYS A 32 18.08 10.10 -0.93
CA LYS A 32 17.65 11.29 -1.69
C LYS A 32 16.74 10.91 -2.85
N LYS A 33 17.02 9.84 -3.60
CA LYS A 33 16.20 9.35 -4.72
C LYS A 33 14.83 8.85 -4.26
N ILE A 34 14.74 8.22 -3.07
CA ILE A 34 13.48 7.74 -2.50
C ILE A 34 12.58 8.92 -2.07
N VAL A 35 13.17 9.94 -1.46
CA VAL A 35 12.44 11.13 -0.99
C VAL A 35 11.99 12.01 -2.17
N THR A 36 12.79 12.09 -3.25
CA THR A 36 12.48 12.94 -4.42
C THR A 36 11.38 12.34 -5.31
N ARG A 37 11.01 11.07 -5.15
CA ARG A 37 9.83 10.46 -5.81
C ARG A 37 8.48 10.99 -5.33
N LYS A 38 8.44 11.93 -4.37
CA LYS A 38 7.24 12.70 -4.00
C LYS A 38 6.82 13.75 -5.04
N GLY A 39 7.50 13.86 -6.17
CA GLY A 39 7.00 14.61 -7.31
C GLY A 39 5.72 13.98 -7.82
N THR A 40 4.64 14.74 -7.84
CA THR A 40 3.38 14.33 -8.47
C THR A 40 3.70 13.98 -9.92
N ILE A 41 3.73 12.69 -10.26
CA ILE A 41 3.84 12.27 -11.65
C ILE A 41 2.55 12.75 -12.31
N LYS A 42 2.63 13.82 -13.10
CA LYS A 42 1.52 14.24 -13.97
C LYS A 42 1.41 13.18 -15.07
N LEU A 43 0.50 12.24 -14.88
CA LEU A 43 0.15 11.30 -15.93
C LEU A 43 -0.59 12.10 -17.03
N GLY A 44 -0.15 11.98 -18.26
CA GLY A 44 -0.87 12.57 -19.42
C GLY A 44 -2.21 11.86 -19.69
N TYR A 45 -2.43 10.69 -19.08
CA TYR A 45 -3.64 9.89 -19.22
C TYR A 45 -3.94 9.14 -17.92
N TYR A 46 -5.19 9.17 -17.49
CA TYR A 46 -5.70 8.39 -16.35
C TYR A 46 -6.65 7.30 -16.89
N PRO A 47 -6.30 6.01 -16.78
CA PRO A 47 -7.20 4.93 -17.16
C PRO A 47 -8.42 4.89 -16.24
N ALA A 48 -9.53 4.29 -16.68
CA ALA A 48 -10.62 3.96 -15.79
C ALA A 48 -10.20 2.81 -14.87
N VAL A 49 -10.39 2.99 -13.57
CA VAL A 49 -10.01 2.02 -12.53
C VAL A 49 -11.24 1.65 -11.73
N THR A 50 -11.42 0.35 -11.51
CA THR A 50 -12.42 -0.18 -10.58
C THR A 50 -11.69 -0.88 -9.44
N ILE A 51 -11.92 -0.46 -8.21
CA ILE A 51 -11.41 -1.10 -6.99
C ILE A 51 -12.52 -1.97 -6.44
N VAL A 52 -12.26 -3.26 -6.28
CA VAL A 52 -13.19 -4.21 -5.68
C VAL A 52 -12.74 -4.53 -4.27
N VAL A 53 -13.61 -4.30 -3.30
CA VAL A 53 -13.35 -4.51 -1.86
C VAL A 53 -14.31 -5.57 -1.33
N PRO A 54 -13.87 -6.80 -1.16
CA PRO A 54 -14.66 -7.80 -0.46
C PRO A 54 -14.67 -7.49 1.03
N CYS A 55 -15.87 -7.46 1.63
CA CYS A 55 -16.09 -7.14 3.04
C CYS A 55 -16.74 -8.34 3.73
N PHE A 56 -16.12 -8.82 4.82
CA PHE A 56 -16.67 -9.90 5.64
C PHE A 56 -16.31 -9.66 7.12
N ASN A 57 -17.31 -9.32 7.94
CA ASN A 57 -17.16 -9.02 9.37
C ASN A 57 -16.08 -7.95 9.66
N GLU A 58 -16.17 -6.82 8.96
CA GLU A 58 -15.21 -5.71 9.01
C GLU A 58 -15.84 -4.43 9.60
N GLU A 59 -16.82 -4.55 10.51
CA GLU A 59 -17.57 -3.39 11.05
C GLU A 59 -16.69 -2.28 11.61
N LYS A 60 -15.48 -2.62 12.13
CA LYS A 60 -14.58 -1.65 12.77
C LYS A 60 -13.70 -0.90 11.77
N THR A 61 -13.46 -1.46 10.60
CA THR A 61 -12.41 -0.99 9.68
C THR A 61 -12.94 -0.58 8.31
N VAL A 62 -14.09 -1.12 7.89
CA VAL A 62 -14.62 -0.91 6.56
C VAL A 62 -14.94 0.55 6.27
N GLU A 63 -15.49 1.31 7.21
CA GLU A 63 -15.82 2.71 7.03
C GLU A 63 -14.57 3.55 6.72
N GLN A 64 -13.51 3.37 7.52
CA GLN A 64 -12.24 4.06 7.32
C GLN A 64 -11.58 3.67 6.00
N THR A 65 -11.69 2.40 5.60
CA THR A 65 -11.20 1.90 4.31
C THR A 65 -11.90 2.61 3.16
N VAL A 66 -13.23 2.72 3.18
CA VAL A 66 -14.00 3.40 2.14
C VAL A 66 -13.63 4.88 2.06
N PHE A 67 -13.52 5.58 3.19
CA PHE A 67 -13.07 6.97 3.21
C PHE A 67 -11.67 7.14 2.63
N SER A 68 -10.75 6.23 2.93
CA SER A 68 -9.40 6.27 2.37
C SER A 68 -9.40 6.12 0.85
N LEU A 69 -10.24 5.24 0.32
CA LEU A 69 -10.42 5.03 -1.12
C LEU A 69 -11.07 6.24 -1.80
N LEU A 70 -12.08 6.84 -1.18
CA LEU A 70 -12.73 8.05 -1.70
C LEU A 70 -11.79 9.26 -1.73
N ASN A 71 -10.82 9.30 -0.83
CA ASN A 71 -9.82 10.37 -0.73
C ASN A 71 -8.58 10.13 -1.61
N LEU A 72 -8.55 9.09 -2.44
CA LEU A 72 -7.47 8.89 -3.38
C LEU A 72 -7.34 10.09 -4.33
N ASN A 73 -6.10 10.50 -4.58
CA ASN A 73 -5.79 11.53 -5.57
C ASN A 73 -5.88 10.96 -7.00
N TYR A 74 -7.11 10.66 -7.40
CA TYR A 74 -7.45 10.12 -8.72
C TYR A 74 -8.71 10.80 -9.26
N PRO A 75 -8.85 11.02 -10.62
CA PRO A 75 -10.05 11.60 -11.20
C PRO A 75 -11.30 10.79 -10.84
N LYS A 76 -12.28 11.45 -10.22
CA LYS A 76 -13.46 10.78 -9.66
C LYS A 76 -14.39 10.17 -10.72
N ASP A 77 -14.39 10.72 -11.91
CA ASP A 77 -15.09 10.22 -13.09
C ASP A 77 -14.49 8.90 -13.62
N LYS A 78 -13.23 8.60 -13.25
CA LYS A 78 -12.49 7.42 -13.70
C LYS A 78 -12.25 6.39 -12.59
N LEU A 79 -12.68 6.66 -11.37
CA LEU A 79 -12.57 5.77 -10.23
C LEU A 79 -13.93 5.22 -9.84
N LYS A 80 -14.07 3.89 -9.83
CA LYS A 80 -15.23 3.19 -9.27
C LYS A 80 -14.79 2.29 -8.13
N ILE A 81 -15.59 2.23 -7.09
CA ILE A 81 -15.36 1.40 -5.90
C ILE A 81 -16.54 0.46 -5.76
N PHE A 82 -16.29 -0.84 -5.78
CA PHE A 82 -17.28 -1.89 -5.59
C PHE A 82 -17.05 -2.50 -4.21
N LEU A 83 -18.03 -2.34 -3.34
CA LEU A 83 -18.05 -2.94 -2.00
C LEU A 83 -18.93 -4.18 -2.07
N ILE A 84 -18.35 -5.34 -1.79
CA ILE A 84 -19.06 -6.63 -1.87
C ILE A 84 -19.14 -7.21 -0.46
N ASN A 85 -20.33 -7.22 0.11
CA ASN A 85 -20.58 -7.92 1.36
C ASN A 85 -20.73 -9.42 1.11
N ASP A 86 -19.81 -10.21 1.63
CA ASP A 86 -19.79 -11.68 1.50
C ASP A 86 -20.49 -12.35 2.70
N GLY A 87 -21.76 -11.96 2.96
CA GLY A 87 -22.56 -12.55 4.02
C GLY A 87 -22.09 -12.24 5.43
N SER A 88 -21.69 -10.98 5.70
CA SER A 88 -21.33 -10.55 7.07
C SER A 88 -22.48 -10.72 8.04
N THR A 89 -22.17 -11.10 9.27
CA THR A 89 -23.10 -11.28 10.38
C THR A 89 -23.09 -10.11 11.38
N ASP A 90 -22.14 -9.20 11.24
CA ASP A 90 -21.98 -7.97 12.01
C ASP A 90 -22.59 -6.75 11.29
N LYS A 91 -22.28 -5.55 11.75
CA LYS A 91 -22.80 -4.30 11.18
C LYS A 91 -22.11 -3.86 9.89
N THR A 92 -21.23 -4.68 9.31
CA THR A 92 -20.51 -4.35 8.05
C THR A 92 -21.49 -3.93 6.96
N TRP A 93 -22.58 -4.69 6.75
CA TRP A 93 -23.59 -4.39 5.74
C TRP A 93 -24.24 -3.02 5.93
N GLU A 94 -24.66 -2.71 7.14
CA GLU A 94 -25.29 -1.42 7.47
C GLU A 94 -24.34 -0.25 7.20
N ILE A 95 -23.04 -0.44 7.49
CA ILE A 95 -22.02 0.60 7.31
C ILE A 95 -21.77 0.86 5.83
N ILE A 96 -21.52 -0.19 5.04
CA ILE A 96 -21.22 -0.01 3.60
C ILE A 96 -22.41 0.50 2.82
N ASN A 97 -23.63 0.15 3.23
CA ASN A 97 -24.84 0.58 2.56
C ASN A 97 -25.06 2.11 2.64
N LYS A 98 -24.50 2.81 3.64
CA LYS A 98 -24.50 4.27 3.74
C LYS A 98 -23.80 4.97 2.58
N PHE A 99 -22.93 4.26 1.87
CA PHE A 99 -22.15 4.81 0.75
C PHE A 99 -22.84 4.62 -0.62
N THR A 100 -24.05 4.03 -0.65
CA THR A 100 -24.78 3.77 -1.90
C THR A 100 -25.12 5.04 -2.68
N ASP A 101 -25.33 6.17 -1.97
CA ASP A 101 -25.65 7.46 -2.59
C ASP A 101 -24.43 8.11 -3.28
N ASN A 102 -23.23 7.58 -3.08
CA ASN A 102 -22.03 8.11 -3.72
C ASN A 102 -21.89 7.58 -5.17
N PRO A 103 -21.83 8.45 -6.20
CA PRO A 103 -21.80 8.04 -7.61
C PRO A 103 -20.57 7.19 -7.98
N SER A 104 -19.50 7.26 -7.19
CA SER A 104 -18.29 6.46 -7.40
C SER A 104 -18.33 5.09 -6.69
N VAL A 105 -19.34 4.82 -5.87
CA VAL A 105 -19.46 3.59 -5.07
C VAL A 105 -20.64 2.76 -5.56
N LYS A 106 -20.44 1.45 -5.64
CA LYS A 106 -21.50 0.46 -5.80
C LYS A 106 -21.40 -0.59 -4.71
N VAL A 107 -22.52 -0.89 -4.09
CA VAL A 107 -22.59 -1.86 -3.00
C VAL A 107 -23.34 -3.10 -3.45
N PHE A 108 -22.78 -4.26 -3.18
CA PHE A 108 -23.35 -5.55 -3.51
C PHE A 108 -23.43 -6.41 -2.26
N HIS A 109 -24.50 -7.19 -2.15
CA HIS A 109 -24.67 -8.18 -1.10
C HIS A 109 -24.78 -9.56 -1.72
N LYS A 110 -24.10 -10.53 -1.14
CA LYS A 110 -24.22 -11.94 -1.54
C LYS A 110 -24.15 -12.83 -0.30
N GLU A 111 -24.68 -14.03 -0.40
CA GLU A 111 -24.50 -15.06 0.61
C GLU A 111 -23.03 -15.49 0.70
N ASN A 112 -22.58 -15.84 1.91
CA ASN A 112 -21.19 -16.20 2.16
C ASN A 112 -20.80 -17.44 1.32
N GLY A 113 -19.93 -17.24 0.38
CA GLY A 113 -19.37 -18.28 -0.49
C GLY A 113 -17.85 -18.34 -0.45
N GLY A 114 -17.22 -17.56 0.47
CA GLY A 114 -15.78 -17.42 0.58
C GLY A 114 -15.19 -16.40 -0.41
N LYS A 115 -13.95 -16.01 -0.13
CA LYS A 115 -13.23 -14.90 -0.80
C LYS A 115 -13.18 -15.02 -2.33
N TYR A 116 -13.10 -16.23 -2.85
CA TYR A 116 -13.05 -16.48 -4.31
C TYR A 116 -14.37 -16.18 -5.03
N THR A 117 -15.49 -16.36 -4.36
CA THR A 117 -16.81 -16.13 -4.94
C THR A 117 -17.24 -14.68 -4.91
N ALA A 118 -16.58 -13.84 -4.11
CA ALA A 118 -16.82 -12.40 -4.06
C ALA A 118 -16.20 -11.66 -5.27
N LEU A 119 -15.25 -12.29 -5.99
CA LEU A 119 -14.52 -11.71 -7.10
C LEU A 119 -14.96 -12.24 -8.48
N ASN A 120 -15.79 -13.33 -8.51
CA ASN A 120 -16.41 -13.91 -9.70
C ASN A 120 -17.86 -13.48 -9.80
#